data_acd3813711230c731292f021033b132e
#
_entry.id   acd3813711230c731292f021033b132e
#
_cell.length_a   1.000
_cell.length_b   1.000
_cell.length_c   1.000
_cell.angle_alpha   90.00
_cell.angle_beta   90.00
_cell.angle_gamma   90.00
#
_symmetry.space_group_name_H-M   'P 1'
#
loop_
_entity.id
_entity.type
_entity.pdbx_description
1 polymer ?
#
loop_
_entity_poly.entity_id
_entity_poly.type
_entity_poly.pdbx_seq_one_letter_code
_entity_poly.pdbx_strand_id
1 'polypeptide(L)'
;MNLFTPGPVNISVAAQQAIGRPRMFHHRSDQFRTMMTKLTSHLKNAFMTGGEVLTLTSSGTGAMEAAVSNLLSPGDRVLVPVSGKFSRRWAEICEAYGIDVIRTDLEPGDAPDADVIISALEADPEIHSVLLTHCETSTGSLTDLEPVCAAISHLEQASGREILKIADCITSLYVDELRMDDWGIDCAVAASQKGLLSPPGLAFVALGKRALDRLESNSSSAYYFDLWRYLRRKPPFTPAIPLVDATLASLEYLAGLGPEAVWQAGRSGAAALRLLAGAAEMKPVARRQASGVVAFWTEGLDTAKIGRALEREHYIIVAQGQAELKGRILRASPIGKSPAMLRGFATAFSGVLAKTGRTLDMDSIRAEFDRLLEDCAIWE
;
A
#
# COMPACT_ATOMS: atom_id res chain seq x y z
N MET A 1 -17.63 -10.71 -9.87
CA MET A 1 -17.73 -9.89 -8.65
C MET A 1 -16.68 -8.79 -8.72
N ASN A 2 -17.05 -7.55 -8.48
CA ASN A 2 -16.15 -6.39 -8.57
C ASN A 2 -15.67 -5.98 -7.18
N LEU A 3 -14.34 -6.06 -6.94
CA LEU A 3 -13.74 -5.72 -5.67
C LEU A 3 -13.40 -4.22 -5.62
N PHE A 4 -14.28 -3.42 -5.04
CA PHE A 4 -13.98 -2.04 -4.67
C PHE A 4 -13.37 -1.96 -3.25
N THR A 5 -12.81 -3.05 -2.76
CA THR A 5 -12.02 -3.09 -1.54
C THR A 5 -10.61 -2.52 -1.77
N PRO A 6 -9.96 -1.89 -0.78
CA PRO A 6 -8.58 -1.43 -0.91
C PRO A 6 -7.53 -2.56 -0.89
N GLY A 7 -7.99 -3.80 -0.89
CA GLY A 7 -7.19 -5.01 -1.04
C GLY A 7 -7.80 -6.23 -0.33
N PRO A 8 -7.75 -7.40 -0.99
CA PRO A 8 -7.29 -7.57 -2.38
C PRO A 8 -8.15 -6.79 -3.37
N VAL A 9 -7.55 -6.43 -4.53
CA VAL A 9 -8.23 -5.79 -5.65
C VAL A 9 -8.47 -6.79 -6.79
N ASN A 10 -9.23 -6.41 -7.82
CA ASN A 10 -9.30 -7.22 -9.03
C ASN A 10 -7.91 -7.33 -9.67
N ILE A 11 -7.53 -8.52 -10.10
CA ILE A 11 -6.24 -8.75 -10.76
C ILE A 11 -6.31 -8.38 -12.23
N SER A 12 -5.18 -7.95 -12.82
CA SER A 12 -5.10 -7.62 -14.24
C SER A 12 -5.43 -8.81 -15.14
N VAL A 13 -5.90 -8.55 -16.36
CA VAL A 13 -6.14 -9.62 -17.35
C VAL A 13 -4.85 -10.39 -17.63
N ALA A 14 -3.70 -9.70 -17.69
CA ALA A 14 -2.40 -10.34 -17.87
C ALA A 14 -2.08 -11.33 -16.73
N ALA A 15 -2.32 -10.95 -15.48
CA ALA A 15 -2.15 -11.85 -14.33
C ALA A 15 -3.14 -13.03 -14.34
N GLN A 16 -4.41 -12.80 -14.76
CA GLN A 16 -5.40 -13.86 -14.90
C GLN A 16 -4.99 -14.90 -15.93
N GLN A 17 -4.48 -14.47 -17.08
CA GLN A 17 -4.00 -15.36 -18.14
C GLN A 17 -2.78 -16.15 -17.68
N ALA A 18 -1.82 -15.51 -17.03
CA ALA A 18 -0.62 -16.15 -16.52
C ALA A 18 -0.95 -17.22 -15.46
N ILE A 19 -1.80 -16.91 -14.48
CA ILE A 19 -2.17 -17.89 -13.44
C ILE A 19 -3.06 -19.02 -13.97
N GLY A 20 -3.84 -18.76 -15.04
CA GLY A 20 -4.65 -19.79 -15.72
C GLY A 20 -3.81 -20.78 -16.52
N ARG A 21 -2.59 -20.41 -16.94
CA ARG A 21 -1.62 -21.24 -17.66
C ARG A 21 -0.21 -20.98 -17.16
N PRO A 22 0.11 -21.32 -15.90
CA PRO A 22 1.36 -20.94 -15.29
C PRO A 22 2.55 -21.63 -15.96
N ARG A 23 3.61 -20.88 -16.19
CA ARG A 23 4.89 -21.42 -16.61
C ARG A 23 5.58 -22.07 -15.41
N MET A 24 5.57 -23.38 -15.36
CA MET A 24 6.17 -24.15 -14.28
C MET A 24 7.61 -24.53 -14.61
N PHE A 25 8.55 -23.86 -13.99
CA PHE A 25 9.97 -24.18 -14.06
C PHE A 25 10.47 -24.67 -12.71
N HIS A 26 11.50 -25.51 -12.73
CA HIS A 26 12.20 -25.78 -11.48
C HIS A 26 12.85 -24.48 -10.96
N HIS A 27 12.67 -24.14 -9.69
CA HIS A 27 13.10 -22.87 -9.12
C HIS A 27 14.64 -22.61 -9.13
N ARG A 28 15.44 -23.60 -9.54
CA ARG A 28 16.91 -23.47 -9.76
C ARG A 28 17.29 -23.55 -11.23
N SER A 29 16.33 -23.58 -12.16
CA SER A 29 16.60 -23.59 -13.61
C SER A 29 16.97 -22.19 -14.10
N ASP A 30 17.62 -22.12 -15.27
CA ASP A 30 17.97 -20.85 -15.93
C ASP A 30 16.70 -20.07 -16.33
N GLN A 31 15.67 -20.77 -16.76
CA GLN A 31 14.38 -20.17 -17.11
C GLN A 31 13.77 -19.46 -15.91
N PHE A 32 13.79 -20.10 -14.72
CA PHE A 32 13.28 -19.47 -13.50
C PHE A 32 14.16 -18.30 -13.05
N ARG A 33 15.49 -18.42 -13.16
CA ARG A 33 16.41 -17.30 -12.89
C ARG A 33 16.12 -16.10 -13.77
N THR A 34 15.90 -16.33 -15.07
CA THR A 34 15.52 -15.28 -16.03
C THR A 34 14.20 -14.61 -15.63
N MET A 35 13.18 -15.40 -15.24
CA MET A 35 11.90 -14.88 -14.75
C MET A 35 12.07 -14.00 -13.52
N MET A 36 12.85 -14.45 -12.54
CA MET A 36 13.13 -13.67 -11.32
C MET A 36 13.91 -12.39 -11.60
N THR A 37 14.87 -12.42 -12.53
CA THR A 37 15.63 -11.22 -12.95
C THR A 37 14.70 -10.18 -13.55
N LYS A 38 13.78 -10.58 -14.43
CA LYS A 38 12.77 -9.69 -15.01
C LYS A 38 11.85 -9.12 -13.94
N LEU A 39 11.31 -9.99 -13.06
CA LEU A 39 10.46 -9.56 -11.94
C LEU A 39 11.16 -8.51 -11.08
N THR A 40 12.40 -8.79 -10.67
CA THR A 40 13.19 -7.88 -9.85
C THR A 40 13.44 -6.55 -10.56
N SER A 41 13.73 -6.56 -11.88
CA SER A 41 13.93 -5.33 -12.66
C SER A 41 12.66 -4.46 -12.67
N HIS A 42 11.49 -5.05 -12.92
CA HIS A 42 10.22 -4.31 -12.86
C HIS A 42 9.89 -3.80 -11.45
N LEU A 43 10.21 -4.58 -10.42
CA LEU A 43 10.01 -4.14 -9.02
C LEU A 43 10.95 -2.99 -8.67
N LYS A 44 12.24 -3.01 -9.10
CA LYS A 44 13.15 -1.87 -8.91
C LYS A 44 12.59 -0.60 -9.54
N ASN A 45 12.04 -0.69 -10.75
CA ASN A 45 11.38 0.44 -11.40
C ASN A 45 10.13 0.91 -10.63
N ALA A 46 9.35 -0.05 -10.08
CA ALA A 46 8.14 0.26 -9.30
C ALA A 46 8.46 1.03 -8.00
N PHE A 47 9.54 0.65 -7.32
CA PHE A 47 10.02 1.34 -6.11
C PHE A 47 10.86 2.58 -6.42
N MET A 48 11.26 2.78 -7.68
CA MET A 48 12.24 3.79 -8.10
C MET A 48 13.52 3.69 -7.28
N THR A 49 14.17 2.51 -7.34
CA THR A 49 15.39 2.22 -6.59
C THR A 49 16.44 1.48 -7.43
N GLY A 50 17.69 1.88 -7.27
CA GLY A 50 18.86 1.13 -7.71
C GLY A 50 19.31 0.03 -6.73
N GLY A 51 18.71 0.02 -5.52
CA GLY A 51 18.99 -0.94 -4.44
C GLY A 51 18.59 -2.38 -4.78
N GLU A 52 18.50 -3.25 -3.79
CA GLU A 52 18.03 -4.64 -3.96
C GLU A 52 16.54 -4.77 -3.66
N VAL A 53 15.83 -5.57 -4.45
CA VAL A 53 14.42 -5.90 -4.18
C VAL A 53 14.26 -7.41 -4.05
N LEU A 54 13.78 -7.83 -2.90
CA LEU A 54 13.60 -9.23 -2.54
C LEU A 54 12.12 -9.62 -2.65
N THR A 55 11.87 -10.82 -3.18
CA THR A 55 10.53 -11.40 -3.31
C THR A 55 10.34 -12.51 -2.30
N LEU A 56 9.33 -12.38 -1.44
CA LEU A 56 8.94 -13.33 -0.41
C LEU A 56 7.63 -14.01 -0.80
N THR A 57 7.52 -15.31 -0.57
CA THR A 57 6.21 -15.98 -0.59
C THR A 57 5.51 -15.70 0.73
N SER A 58 4.74 -14.60 0.77
CA SER A 58 4.16 -14.08 2.01
C SER A 58 3.05 -13.06 1.74
N SER A 59 2.40 -12.60 2.80
CA SER A 59 1.57 -11.38 2.81
C SER A 59 2.42 -10.13 3.04
N GLY A 60 1.84 -8.94 2.83
CA GLY A 60 2.51 -7.67 3.15
C GLY A 60 2.96 -7.59 4.62
N THR A 61 2.17 -8.14 5.55
CA THR A 61 2.57 -8.22 6.97
C THR A 61 3.88 -9.00 7.16
N GLY A 62 4.10 -10.08 6.39
CA GLY A 62 5.36 -10.80 6.45
C GLY A 62 6.54 -10.01 5.86
N ALA A 63 6.31 -9.06 4.91
CA ALA A 63 7.37 -8.14 4.50
C ALA A 63 7.69 -7.11 5.59
N MET A 64 6.67 -6.60 6.32
CA MET A 64 6.88 -5.75 7.49
C MET A 64 7.70 -6.49 8.56
N GLU A 65 7.30 -7.71 8.89
CA GLU A 65 8.02 -8.57 9.85
C GLU A 65 9.45 -8.87 9.38
N ALA A 66 9.65 -9.15 8.10
CA ALA A 66 10.97 -9.35 7.51
C ALA A 66 11.86 -8.09 7.64
N ALA A 67 11.31 -6.89 7.40
CA ALA A 67 12.05 -5.65 7.59
C ALA A 67 12.47 -5.47 9.06
N VAL A 68 11.53 -5.61 9.99
CA VAL A 68 11.80 -5.48 11.44
C VAL A 68 12.83 -6.50 11.91
N SER A 69 12.61 -7.80 11.67
CA SER A 69 13.46 -8.87 12.17
C SER A 69 14.89 -8.89 11.61
N ASN A 70 15.17 -8.14 10.54
CA ASN A 70 16.48 -8.10 9.91
C ASN A 70 17.20 -6.76 10.08
N LEU A 71 16.47 -5.65 10.14
CA LEU A 71 17.05 -4.32 10.22
C LEU A 71 17.15 -3.77 11.64
N LEU A 72 16.38 -4.35 12.57
CA LEU A 72 16.31 -3.94 13.96
C LEU A 72 16.76 -5.08 14.90
N SER A 73 17.24 -4.72 16.09
CA SER A 73 17.69 -5.64 17.12
C SER A 73 16.88 -5.45 18.41
N PRO A 74 16.70 -6.47 19.24
CA PRO A 74 16.12 -6.31 20.56
C PRO A 74 16.83 -5.19 21.36
N GLY A 75 16.04 -4.26 21.90
CA GLY A 75 16.54 -3.08 22.61
C GLY A 75 16.81 -1.87 21.75
N ASP A 76 16.76 -1.98 20.40
CA ASP A 76 16.73 -0.79 19.54
C ASP A 76 15.48 0.04 19.85
N ARG A 77 15.60 1.37 19.79
CA ARG A 77 14.51 2.29 19.98
C ARG A 77 14.05 2.88 18.67
N VAL A 78 12.73 2.78 18.39
CA VAL A 78 12.15 3.19 17.11
C VAL A 78 10.95 4.11 17.29
N LEU A 79 10.76 5.03 16.35
CA LEU A 79 9.57 5.88 16.29
C LEU A 79 8.54 5.25 15.34
N VAL A 80 7.31 5.11 15.83
CA VAL A 80 6.16 4.67 15.03
C VAL A 80 5.03 5.68 15.15
N PRO A 81 4.80 6.53 14.14
CA PRO A 81 3.59 7.35 14.07
C PRO A 81 2.38 6.47 13.78
N VAL A 82 1.39 6.47 14.70
CA VAL A 82 0.20 5.60 14.62
C VAL A 82 -1.00 6.43 14.19
N SER A 83 -1.40 6.31 12.92
CA SER A 83 -2.56 6.99 12.33
C SER A 83 -3.73 6.03 12.02
N GLY A 84 -3.58 4.76 12.34
CA GLY A 84 -4.61 3.74 12.14
C GLY A 84 -4.14 2.31 12.38
N LYS A 85 -4.84 1.36 11.75
CA LYS A 85 -4.61 -0.08 12.00
C LYS A 85 -3.28 -0.58 11.44
N PHE A 86 -2.84 -0.08 10.28
CA PHE A 86 -1.65 -0.61 9.61
C PHE A 86 -0.38 0.02 10.15
N SER A 87 -0.40 1.29 10.50
CA SER A 87 0.69 1.92 11.24
C SER A 87 0.87 1.31 12.64
N ARG A 88 -0.23 1.00 13.35
CA ARG A 88 -0.16 0.27 14.63
C ARG A 88 0.50 -1.10 14.51
N ARG A 89 0.33 -1.76 13.36
CA ARG A 89 0.97 -3.08 13.11
C ARG A 89 2.49 -3.02 13.14
N TRP A 90 3.11 -1.92 12.70
CA TRP A 90 4.54 -1.73 12.86
C TRP A 90 4.94 -1.83 14.35
N ALA A 91 4.22 -1.12 15.22
CA ALA A 91 4.48 -1.16 16.65
C ALA A 91 4.30 -2.57 17.22
N GLU A 92 3.20 -3.24 16.88
CA GLU A 92 2.90 -4.62 17.33
C GLU A 92 3.99 -5.60 16.91
N ILE A 93 4.51 -5.50 15.68
CA ILE A 93 5.62 -6.34 15.21
C ILE A 93 6.90 -6.00 15.96
N CYS A 94 7.26 -4.72 16.09
CA CYS A 94 8.46 -4.30 16.84
C CYS A 94 8.44 -4.82 18.28
N GLU A 95 7.33 -4.68 18.98
CA GLU A 95 7.15 -5.18 20.35
C GLU A 95 7.30 -6.71 20.44
N ALA A 96 6.78 -7.45 19.44
CA ALA A 96 6.94 -8.91 19.39
C ALA A 96 8.40 -9.35 19.22
N TYR A 97 9.26 -8.49 18.67
CA TYR A 97 10.71 -8.72 18.53
C TYR A 97 11.54 -8.05 19.63
N GLY A 98 10.91 -7.51 20.68
CA GLY A 98 11.62 -6.92 21.85
C GLY A 98 12.28 -5.57 21.52
N ILE A 99 11.72 -4.84 20.55
CA ILE A 99 12.18 -3.52 20.15
C ILE A 99 11.39 -2.48 20.94
N ASP A 100 12.05 -1.45 21.45
CA ASP A 100 11.44 -0.36 22.21
C ASP A 100 10.76 0.64 21.29
N VAL A 101 9.43 0.75 21.40
CA VAL A 101 8.59 1.53 20.48
C VAL A 101 8.14 2.84 21.12
N ILE A 102 8.58 3.97 20.57
CA ILE A 102 8.04 5.29 20.84
C ILE A 102 6.89 5.53 19.86
N ARG A 103 5.68 5.63 20.38
CA ARG A 103 4.47 5.87 19.58
C ARG A 103 4.11 7.35 19.58
N THR A 104 3.75 7.86 18.42
CA THR A 104 3.03 9.14 18.30
C THR A 104 1.63 8.81 17.76
N ASP A 105 0.64 8.79 18.66
CA ASP A 105 -0.74 8.52 18.30
C ASP A 105 -1.38 9.75 17.65
N LEU A 106 -1.99 9.55 16.48
CA LEU A 106 -2.67 10.55 15.68
C LEU A 106 -4.18 10.27 15.65
N GLU A 107 -4.97 11.30 15.46
CA GLU A 107 -6.42 11.12 15.26
C GLU A 107 -6.71 10.34 13.98
N PRO A 108 -7.76 9.49 13.95
CA PRO A 108 -8.13 8.75 12.77
C PRO A 108 -8.37 9.65 11.54
N GLY A 109 -7.61 9.43 10.47
CA GLY A 109 -7.66 10.24 9.26
C GLY A 109 -6.56 11.30 9.16
N ASP A 110 -5.80 11.52 10.22
CA ASP A 110 -4.57 12.31 10.16
C ASP A 110 -3.42 11.46 9.58
N ALA A 111 -2.41 12.14 9.10
CA ALA A 111 -1.14 11.56 8.70
C ALA A 111 -0.01 12.34 9.39
N PRO A 112 1.09 11.69 9.76
CA PRO A 112 2.22 12.40 10.35
C PRO A 112 2.80 13.38 9.33
N ASP A 113 3.11 14.57 9.78
CA ASP A 113 3.90 15.57 9.07
C ASP A 113 5.34 15.58 9.59
N ALA A 114 6.18 16.41 8.96
CA ALA A 114 7.59 16.52 9.32
C ALA A 114 7.77 17.05 10.76
N ASP A 115 6.94 18.00 11.18
CA ASP A 115 7.09 18.63 12.51
C ASP A 115 6.82 17.62 13.63
N VAL A 116 5.80 16.77 13.48
CA VAL A 116 5.48 15.71 14.45
C VAL A 116 6.65 14.73 14.57
N ILE A 117 7.23 14.31 13.43
CA ILE A 117 8.36 13.37 13.40
C ILE A 117 9.61 13.99 14.02
N ILE A 118 9.97 15.21 13.62
CA ILE A 118 11.19 15.87 14.09
C ILE A 118 11.10 16.16 15.59
N SER A 119 9.95 16.67 16.08
CA SER A 119 9.74 16.91 17.51
C SER A 119 9.97 15.63 18.34
N ALA A 120 9.48 14.48 17.87
CA ALA A 120 9.69 13.22 18.57
C ALA A 120 11.17 12.76 18.55
N LEU A 121 11.86 12.93 17.41
CA LEU A 121 13.28 12.57 17.25
C LEU A 121 14.23 13.47 18.04
N GLU A 122 13.88 14.74 18.22
CA GLU A 122 14.62 15.71 19.05
C GLU A 122 14.40 15.44 20.54
N ALA A 123 13.19 15.07 20.92
CA ALA A 123 12.84 14.74 22.30
C ALA A 123 13.55 13.45 22.80
N ASP A 124 13.86 12.51 21.88
CA ASP A 124 14.53 11.27 22.21
C ASP A 124 15.66 10.95 21.23
N PRO A 125 16.89 11.34 21.55
CA PRO A 125 18.07 11.07 20.71
C PRO A 125 18.43 9.59 20.52
N GLU A 126 17.91 8.69 21.33
CA GLU A 126 18.16 7.24 21.23
C GLU A 126 17.34 6.55 20.13
N ILE A 127 16.43 7.26 19.50
CA ILE A 127 15.66 6.71 18.36
C ILE A 127 16.58 6.61 17.15
N HIS A 128 16.75 5.37 16.61
CA HIS A 128 17.61 5.09 15.44
C HIS A 128 16.83 4.78 14.17
N SER A 129 15.52 4.63 14.26
CA SER A 129 14.70 4.27 13.10
C SER A 129 13.31 4.86 13.19
N VAL A 130 12.73 5.22 12.04
CA VAL A 130 11.34 5.65 11.92
C VAL A 130 10.62 4.70 10.98
N LEU A 131 9.51 4.12 11.46
CA LEU A 131 8.68 3.22 10.67
C LEU A 131 7.43 3.96 10.21
N LEU A 132 7.39 4.30 8.94
CA LEU A 132 6.36 5.12 8.31
C LEU A 132 5.33 4.25 7.59
N THR A 133 4.08 4.69 7.54
CA THR A 133 3.04 4.09 6.69
C THR A 133 2.65 5.12 5.63
N HIS A 134 2.99 4.86 4.36
CA HIS A 134 2.71 5.77 3.26
C HIS A 134 1.20 5.95 3.07
N CYS A 135 0.45 4.84 2.92
CA CYS A 135 -1.01 4.84 2.85
C CYS A 135 -1.62 4.06 4.02
N GLU A 136 -2.23 4.74 4.98
CA GLU A 136 -3.00 4.09 6.04
C GLU A 136 -4.37 3.64 5.50
N THR A 137 -4.46 2.39 5.12
CA THR A 137 -5.63 1.83 4.43
C THR A 137 -6.90 1.80 5.30
N SER A 138 -6.77 1.87 6.62
CA SER A 138 -7.93 1.87 7.52
C SER A 138 -8.71 3.17 7.52
N THR A 139 -8.04 4.28 7.20
CA THR A 139 -8.61 5.65 7.19
C THR A 139 -8.57 6.33 5.83
N GLY A 140 -7.71 5.85 4.92
CA GLY A 140 -7.45 6.47 3.63
C GLY A 140 -6.49 7.67 3.69
N SER A 141 -5.76 7.84 4.80
CA SER A 141 -4.77 8.92 4.91
C SER A 141 -3.46 8.57 4.18
N LEU A 142 -2.82 9.60 3.64
CA LEU A 142 -1.54 9.53 2.95
C LEU A 142 -0.50 10.34 3.71
N THR A 143 0.59 9.69 4.12
CA THR A 143 1.78 10.39 4.63
C THR A 143 2.57 10.95 3.46
N ASP A 144 2.94 12.22 3.52
CA ASP A 144 3.84 12.84 2.54
C ASP A 144 5.28 12.44 2.87
N LEU A 145 5.74 11.36 2.25
CA LEU A 145 7.06 10.80 2.58
C LEU A 145 8.21 11.71 2.16
N GLU A 146 8.07 12.47 1.07
CA GLU A 146 9.14 13.34 0.58
C GLU A 146 9.57 14.39 1.63
N PRO A 147 8.70 15.31 2.11
CA PRO A 147 9.10 16.29 3.12
C PRO A 147 9.44 15.66 4.47
N VAL A 148 8.79 14.56 4.86
CA VAL A 148 9.11 13.84 6.10
C VAL A 148 10.54 13.26 6.04
N CYS A 149 10.88 12.57 4.98
CA CYS A 149 12.22 11.98 4.81
C CYS A 149 13.31 13.05 4.64
N ALA A 150 12.99 14.16 3.95
CA ALA A 150 13.89 15.30 3.82
C ALA A 150 14.19 15.94 5.18
N ALA A 151 13.18 16.15 6.02
CA ALA A 151 13.35 16.71 7.37
C ALA A 151 14.20 15.79 8.26
N ILE A 152 13.97 14.47 8.21
CA ILE A 152 14.81 13.49 8.92
C ILE A 152 16.26 13.59 8.43
N SER A 153 16.49 13.69 7.12
CA SER A 153 17.84 13.80 6.55
C SER A 153 18.54 15.10 6.97
N HIS A 154 17.81 16.21 7.10
CA HIS A 154 18.35 17.46 7.66
C HIS A 154 18.74 17.31 9.13
N LEU A 155 17.93 16.65 9.94
CA LEU A 155 18.24 16.34 11.33
C LEU A 155 19.47 15.45 11.46
N GLU A 156 19.60 14.43 10.60
CA GLU A 156 20.79 13.56 10.53
C GLU A 156 22.07 14.38 10.27
N GLN A 157 22.03 15.28 9.29
CA GLN A 157 23.18 16.15 8.94
C GLN A 157 23.54 17.11 10.09
N ALA A 158 22.56 17.68 10.77
CA ALA A 158 22.76 18.63 11.86
C ALA A 158 23.27 17.95 13.14
N SER A 159 22.82 16.73 13.44
CA SER A 159 23.13 16.03 14.68
C SER A 159 24.26 14.98 14.57
N GLY A 160 24.64 14.59 13.35
CA GLY A 160 25.57 13.47 13.11
C GLY A 160 24.99 12.08 13.40
N ARG A 161 23.67 11.99 13.67
CA ARG A 161 22.95 10.74 13.93
C ARG A 161 22.61 10.05 12.61
N GLU A 162 22.52 8.72 12.62
CA GLU A 162 21.90 7.96 11.55
C GLU A 162 20.53 7.48 11.98
N ILE A 163 19.49 7.74 11.17
CA ILE A 163 18.10 7.37 11.44
C ILE A 163 17.55 6.61 10.24
N LEU A 164 17.31 5.30 10.41
CA LEU A 164 16.83 4.45 9.34
C LEU A 164 15.36 4.76 9.02
N LYS A 165 15.04 4.99 7.74
CA LYS A 165 13.69 5.30 7.25
C LYS A 165 13.09 4.06 6.61
N ILE A 166 12.10 3.44 7.27
CA ILE A 166 11.43 2.21 6.83
C ILE A 166 9.97 2.54 6.50
N ALA A 167 9.51 2.24 5.27
CA ALA A 167 8.19 2.62 4.79
C ALA A 167 7.31 1.42 4.40
N ASP A 168 6.09 1.38 4.91
CA ASP A 168 5.01 0.53 4.38
C ASP A 168 4.38 1.19 3.16
N CYS A 169 4.69 0.66 1.99
CA CYS A 169 4.14 1.05 0.69
C CYS A 169 3.18 -0.02 0.12
N ILE A 170 2.63 -0.90 0.99
CA ILE A 170 1.79 -2.03 0.56
C ILE A 170 0.60 -1.56 -0.26
N THR A 171 -0.08 -0.50 0.14
CA THR A 171 -1.26 0.00 -0.57
C THR A 171 -0.93 1.09 -1.58
N SER A 172 0.20 1.77 -1.44
CA SER A 172 0.57 2.92 -2.27
C SER A 172 1.45 2.58 -3.48
N LEU A 173 2.21 1.47 -3.45
CA LEU A 173 3.10 1.11 -4.58
C LEU A 173 2.28 0.96 -5.88
N TYR A 174 2.68 1.68 -6.96
CA TYR A 174 1.94 1.82 -8.21
C TYR A 174 0.53 2.44 -8.08
N VAL A 175 0.25 3.14 -7.00
CA VAL A 175 -1.05 3.82 -6.77
C VAL A 175 -0.87 5.29 -6.46
N ASP A 176 -0.01 5.59 -5.50
CA ASP A 176 0.48 6.92 -5.18
C ASP A 176 1.95 7.00 -5.59
N GLU A 177 2.45 8.20 -5.86
CA GLU A 177 3.84 8.41 -6.23
C GLU A 177 4.78 7.91 -5.12
N LEU A 178 5.82 7.19 -5.50
CA LEU A 178 6.87 6.72 -4.61
C LEU A 178 8.21 6.82 -5.34
N ARG A 179 9.17 7.54 -4.76
CA ARG A 179 10.56 7.68 -5.26
C ARG A 179 11.52 7.30 -4.15
N MET A 180 11.72 5.98 -3.98
CA MET A 180 12.44 5.45 -2.82
C MET A 180 13.82 6.08 -2.65
N ASP A 181 14.63 6.11 -3.71
CA ASP A 181 16.00 6.61 -3.62
C ASP A 181 16.05 8.14 -3.52
N ASP A 182 15.24 8.85 -4.33
CA ASP A 182 15.19 10.32 -4.33
C ASP A 182 14.74 10.88 -2.98
N TRP A 183 13.79 10.20 -2.32
CA TRP A 183 13.29 10.59 -0.99
C TRP A 183 14.15 10.05 0.16
N GLY A 184 15.18 9.27 -0.15
CA GLY A 184 16.10 8.73 0.85
C GLY A 184 15.48 7.71 1.80
N ILE A 185 14.52 6.92 1.31
CA ILE A 185 13.92 5.80 2.06
C ILE A 185 14.91 4.63 2.03
N ASP A 186 15.23 4.06 3.19
CA ASP A 186 16.21 2.99 3.31
C ASP A 186 15.63 1.60 3.07
N CYS A 187 14.39 1.39 3.51
CA CYS A 187 13.66 0.15 3.26
C CYS A 187 12.20 0.46 2.95
N ALA A 188 11.67 -0.17 1.89
CA ALA A 188 10.25 -0.09 1.57
C ALA A 188 9.65 -1.48 1.39
N VAL A 189 8.42 -1.69 1.90
CA VAL A 189 7.73 -2.97 1.79
C VAL A 189 6.45 -2.84 0.97
N ALA A 190 6.13 -3.89 0.19
CA ALA A 190 4.93 -3.93 -0.62
C ALA A 190 4.35 -5.35 -0.75
N ALA A 191 3.19 -5.47 -1.42
CA ALA A 191 2.53 -6.75 -1.62
C ALA A 191 1.78 -6.82 -2.96
N SER A 192 1.65 -8.03 -3.50
CA SER A 192 1.15 -8.27 -4.86
C SER A 192 -0.32 -7.89 -5.10
N GLN A 193 -1.19 -8.01 -4.08
CA GLN A 193 -2.66 -7.91 -4.20
C GLN A 193 -3.22 -6.48 -4.13
N LYS A 194 -2.39 -5.47 -4.29
CA LYS A 194 -2.74 -4.04 -4.24
C LYS A 194 -2.49 -3.39 -5.61
N GLY A 195 -1.74 -2.30 -5.67
CA GLY A 195 -1.46 -1.60 -6.92
C GLY A 195 -0.76 -2.42 -8.00
N LEU A 196 -0.12 -3.53 -7.64
CA LEU A 196 0.45 -4.45 -8.62
C LEU A 196 -0.59 -5.34 -9.33
N LEU A 197 -1.87 -5.24 -9.02
CA LEU A 197 -3.00 -5.94 -9.68
C LEU A 197 -2.75 -7.45 -9.88
N SER A 198 -2.13 -8.10 -8.89
CA SER A 198 -1.73 -9.51 -8.93
C SER A 198 -2.38 -10.30 -7.78
N PRO A 199 -2.48 -11.63 -7.87
CA PRO A 199 -3.02 -12.42 -6.77
C PRO A 199 -2.25 -12.21 -5.46
N PRO A 200 -2.91 -12.32 -4.29
CA PRO A 200 -2.23 -12.32 -3.00
C PRO A 200 -1.29 -13.52 -2.86
N GLY A 201 -0.20 -13.35 -2.11
CA GLY A 201 0.73 -14.42 -1.76
C GLY A 201 2.20 -14.10 -2.03
N LEU A 202 2.51 -12.95 -2.64
CA LEU A 202 3.86 -12.41 -2.72
C LEU A 202 3.96 -11.08 -1.99
N ALA A 203 5.09 -10.89 -1.35
CA ALA A 203 5.48 -9.64 -0.71
C ALA A 203 6.90 -9.25 -1.12
N PHE A 204 7.20 -7.97 -1.06
CA PHE A 204 8.43 -7.40 -1.57
C PHE A 204 9.08 -6.53 -0.51
N VAL A 205 10.41 -6.63 -0.42
CA VAL A 205 11.23 -5.79 0.45
C VAL A 205 12.30 -5.14 -0.43
N ALA A 206 12.21 -3.83 -0.60
CA ALA A 206 13.22 -3.03 -1.27
C ALA A 206 14.21 -2.49 -0.23
N LEU A 207 15.51 -2.60 -0.51
CA LEU A 207 16.60 -2.28 0.39
C LEU A 207 17.56 -1.31 -0.30
N GLY A 208 17.66 -0.11 0.21
CA GLY A 208 18.69 0.87 -0.14
C GLY A 208 20.03 0.53 0.51
N LYS A 209 21.05 1.33 0.20
CA LYS A 209 22.42 1.05 0.67
C LYS A 209 22.52 0.93 2.20
N ARG A 210 21.96 1.87 2.97
CA ARG A 210 22.04 1.85 4.44
C ARG A 210 21.34 0.63 5.04
N ALA A 211 20.20 0.22 4.48
CA ALA A 211 19.52 -1.00 4.90
C ALA A 211 20.34 -2.25 4.58
N LEU A 212 21.05 -2.29 3.47
CA LEU A 212 21.98 -3.39 3.14
C LEU A 212 23.19 -3.43 4.08
N ASP A 213 23.78 -2.28 4.39
CA ASP A 213 24.90 -2.17 5.35
C ASP A 213 24.43 -2.62 6.75
N ARG A 214 23.22 -2.22 7.16
CA ARG A 214 22.61 -2.68 8.43
C ARG A 214 22.35 -4.17 8.44
N LEU A 215 21.84 -4.73 7.34
CA LEU A 215 21.60 -6.17 7.18
C LEU A 215 22.89 -6.99 7.28
N GLU A 216 24.02 -6.48 6.78
CA GLU A 216 25.31 -7.15 6.87
C GLU A 216 25.84 -7.18 8.30
N SER A 217 25.62 -6.09 9.06
CA SER A 217 26.09 -5.95 10.45
C SER A 217 25.17 -6.61 11.48
N ASN A 218 23.91 -6.86 11.15
CA ASN A 218 22.89 -7.37 12.06
C ASN A 218 22.68 -8.88 11.89
N SER A 219 22.37 -9.59 13.00
CA SER A 219 21.99 -10.99 12.99
C SER A 219 20.49 -11.13 13.06
N SER A 220 19.85 -11.51 11.95
CA SER A 220 18.41 -11.76 11.96
C SER A 220 18.04 -12.90 12.92
N SER A 221 16.98 -12.67 13.71
CA SER A 221 16.35 -13.71 14.53
C SER A 221 15.41 -14.61 13.71
N ALA A 222 15.09 -14.24 12.46
CA ALA A 222 14.19 -14.98 11.59
C ALA A 222 14.93 -16.03 10.76
N TYR A 223 14.35 -17.23 10.62
CA TYR A 223 14.88 -18.25 9.74
C TYR A 223 14.32 -18.13 8.31
N TYR A 224 12.99 -18.10 8.17
CA TYR A 224 12.34 -18.02 6.87
C TYR A 224 12.47 -16.62 6.25
N PHE A 225 12.35 -15.60 7.05
CA PHE A 225 12.47 -14.21 6.64
C PHE A 225 13.90 -13.64 6.80
N ASP A 226 14.92 -14.47 6.88
CA ASP A 226 16.32 -14.03 6.87
C ASP A 226 16.66 -13.44 5.48
N LEU A 227 16.59 -12.11 5.35
CA LEU A 227 16.79 -11.40 4.09
C LEU A 227 18.19 -11.58 3.54
N TRP A 228 19.19 -11.84 4.39
CA TRP A 228 20.55 -12.16 3.94
C TRP A 228 20.60 -13.46 3.13
N ARG A 229 19.79 -14.46 3.48
CA ARG A 229 19.65 -15.69 2.66
C ARG A 229 19.02 -15.39 1.31
N TYR A 230 18.02 -14.49 1.25
CA TYR A 230 17.37 -14.08 0.00
C TYR A 230 18.34 -13.31 -0.91
N LEU A 231 19.26 -12.52 -0.37
CA LEU A 231 20.31 -11.87 -1.14
C LEU A 231 21.29 -12.86 -1.74
N ARG A 232 21.76 -13.85 -0.96
CA ARG A 232 22.76 -14.83 -1.37
C ARG A 232 22.21 -15.93 -2.27
N ARG A 233 20.94 -16.33 -2.09
CA ARG A 233 20.27 -17.41 -2.82
C ARG A 233 18.91 -16.92 -3.28
N LYS A 234 18.80 -16.52 -4.53
CA LYS A 234 17.59 -15.91 -5.12
C LYS A 234 16.78 -16.94 -5.94
N PRO A 235 15.78 -17.65 -5.37
CA PRO A 235 15.29 -17.65 -3.98
C PRO A 235 15.98 -18.72 -3.11
N PRO A 236 16.01 -18.55 -1.77
CA PRO A 236 16.59 -19.53 -0.85
C PRO A 236 15.73 -20.78 -0.66
N PHE A 237 14.42 -20.65 -0.80
CA PHE A 237 13.39 -21.68 -0.63
C PHE A 237 12.57 -21.81 -1.91
N THR A 238 11.73 -22.86 -2.01
CA THR A 238 10.82 -23.02 -3.17
C THR A 238 9.76 -21.92 -3.15
N PRO A 239 9.72 -21.04 -4.17
CA PRO A 239 8.76 -19.95 -4.22
C PRO A 239 7.44 -20.38 -4.82
N ALA A 240 6.40 -19.55 -4.68
CA ALA A 240 5.12 -19.71 -5.33
C ALA A 240 5.22 -19.35 -6.82
N ILE A 241 5.78 -20.24 -7.65
CA ILE A 241 6.11 -20.01 -9.06
C ILE A 241 4.95 -19.45 -9.88
N PRO A 242 3.70 -19.97 -9.76
CA PRO A 242 2.56 -19.41 -10.50
C PRO A 242 2.26 -17.96 -10.13
N LEU A 243 2.47 -17.57 -8.86
CA LEU A 243 2.29 -16.19 -8.41
C LEU A 243 3.41 -15.28 -8.92
N VAL A 244 4.64 -15.79 -8.99
CA VAL A 244 5.77 -15.06 -9.61
C VAL A 244 5.47 -14.76 -11.07
N ASP A 245 4.98 -15.75 -11.82
CA ASP A 245 4.62 -15.59 -13.23
C ASP A 245 3.47 -14.59 -13.42
N ALA A 246 2.41 -14.71 -12.63
CA ALA A 246 1.27 -13.79 -12.67
C ALA A 246 1.67 -12.35 -12.30
N THR A 247 2.54 -12.19 -11.29
CA THR A 247 3.01 -10.86 -10.88
C THR A 247 3.92 -10.23 -11.93
N LEU A 248 4.79 -11.01 -12.56
CA LEU A 248 5.61 -10.53 -13.67
C LEU A 248 4.74 -10.05 -14.83
N ALA A 249 3.74 -10.84 -15.25
CA ALA A 249 2.84 -10.45 -16.32
C ALA A 249 2.06 -9.16 -16.01
N SER A 250 1.64 -8.99 -14.75
CA SER A 250 0.98 -7.75 -14.32
C SER A 250 1.93 -6.56 -14.31
N LEU A 251 3.17 -6.73 -13.87
CA LEU A 251 4.17 -5.66 -13.87
C LEU A 251 4.62 -5.28 -15.29
N GLU A 252 4.73 -6.23 -16.21
CA GLU A 252 4.97 -5.95 -17.63
C GLU A 252 3.84 -5.11 -18.24
N TYR A 253 2.58 -5.43 -17.89
CA TYR A 253 1.41 -4.63 -18.29
C TYR A 253 1.47 -3.22 -17.70
N LEU A 254 1.68 -3.07 -16.40
CA LEU A 254 1.77 -1.77 -15.72
C LEU A 254 2.93 -0.92 -16.24
N ALA A 255 4.08 -1.52 -16.50
CA ALA A 255 5.24 -0.84 -17.08
C ALA A 255 4.95 -0.31 -18.49
N GLY A 256 4.12 -1.01 -19.27
CA GLY A 256 3.66 -0.56 -20.58
C GLY A 256 2.76 0.67 -20.52
N LEU A 257 2.03 0.86 -19.43
CA LEU A 257 1.23 2.06 -19.19
C LEU A 257 2.07 3.27 -18.71
N GLY A 258 3.15 3.00 -17.99
CA GLY A 258 3.98 4.00 -17.32
C GLY A 258 3.45 4.40 -15.94
N PRO A 259 4.34 4.66 -14.96
CA PRO A 259 3.95 4.94 -13.59
C PRO A 259 3.13 6.24 -13.46
N GLU A 260 3.47 7.28 -14.19
CA GLU A 260 2.76 8.57 -14.14
C GLU A 260 1.30 8.45 -14.59
N ALA A 261 1.03 7.68 -15.64
CA ALA A 261 -0.34 7.43 -16.12
C ALA A 261 -1.13 6.61 -15.08
N VAL A 262 -0.50 5.62 -14.45
CA VAL A 262 -1.12 4.80 -13.40
C VAL A 262 -1.44 5.63 -12.17
N TRP A 263 -0.51 6.50 -11.72
CA TRP A 263 -0.77 7.42 -10.59
C TRP A 263 -1.88 8.42 -10.93
N GLN A 264 -1.89 8.96 -12.17
CA GLN A 264 -2.95 9.88 -12.59
C GLN A 264 -4.31 9.20 -12.58
N ALA A 265 -4.43 7.99 -13.14
CA ALA A 265 -5.66 7.22 -13.10
C ALA A 265 -6.11 6.89 -11.66
N GLY A 266 -5.16 6.61 -10.77
CA GLY A 266 -5.42 6.43 -9.33
C GLY A 266 -6.01 7.69 -8.71
N ARG A 267 -5.38 8.85 -8.92
CA ARG A 267 -5.87 10.16 -8.41
C ARG A 267 -7.27 10.48 -8.91
N SER A 268 -7.49 10.33 -10.22
CA SER A 268 -8.77 10.65 -10.87
C SER A 268 -9.88 9.69 -10.45
N GLY A 269 -9.59 8.39 -10.36
CA GLY A 269 -10.55 7.40 -9.85
C GLY A 269 -10.92 7.65 -8.38
N ALA A 270 -9.94 8.03 -7.55
CA ALA A 270 -10.20 8.41 -6.17
C ALA A 270 -11.02 9.71 -6.07
N ALA A 271 -10.72 10.71 -6.91
CA ALA A 271 -11.49 11.94 -6.98
C ALA A 271 -12.95 11.67 -7.40
N ALA A 272 -13.17 10.77 -8.37
CA ALA A 272 -14.51 10.35 -8.78
C ALA A 272 -15.29 9.70 -7.62
N LEU A 273 -14.65 8.80 -6.85
CA LEU A 273 -15.30 8.21 -5.68
C LEU A 273 -15.57 9.24 -4.57
N ARG A 274 -14.68 10.21 -4.36
CA ARG A 274 -14.90 11.31 -3.40
C ARG A 274 -16.03 12.22 -3.84
N LEU A 275 -16.13 12.52 -5.14
CA LEU A 275 -17.23 13.29 -5.70
C LEU A 275 -18.59 12.61 -5.46
N LEU A 276 -18.66 11.29 -5.66
CA LEU A 276 -19.86 10.49 -5.33
C LEU A 276 -20.20 10.55 -3.83
N ALA A 277 -19.21 10.41 -2.96
CA ALA A 277 -19.43 10.49 -1.52
C ALA A 277 -19.89 11.90 -1.10
N GLY A 278 -19.31 12.96 -1.66
CA GLY A 278 -19.72 14.35 -1.43
C GLY A 278 -21.14 14.65 -1.89
N ALA A 279 -21.53 14.16 -3.08
CA ALA A 279 -22.91 14.29 -3.58
C ALA A 279 -23.94 13.52 -2.73
N ALA A 280 -23.49 12.56 -1.93
CA ALA A 280 -24.27 11.87 -0.91
C ALA A 280 -24.12 12.49 0.49
N GLU A 281 -23.55 13.70 0.60
CA GLU A 281 -23.30 14.41 1.86
C GLU A 281 -22.44 13.62 2.87
N MET A 282 -21.55 12.75 2.34
CA MET A 282 -20.62 11.98 3.15
C MET A 282 -19.26 12.68 3.20
N LYS A 283 -18.74 12.91 4.40
CA LYS A 283 -17.44 13.57 4.60
C LYS A 283 -16.29 12.58 4.48
N PRO A 284 -15.15 12.97 3.92
CA PRO A 284 -13.95 12.13 3.93
C PRO A 284 -13.47 11.90 5.37
N VAL A 285 -12.89 10.73 5.62
CA VAL A 285 -12.25 10.42 6.91
C VAL A 285 -10.88 11.09 6.98
N ALA A 286 -10.08 10.93 5.91
CA ALA A 286 -8.72 11.45 5.86
C ALA A 286 -8.68 12.93 5.46
N ARG A 287 -7.80 13.71 6.13
CA ARG A 287 -7.50 15.10 5.74
C ARG A 287 -6.61 15.15 4.51
N ARG A 288 -5.47 14.44 4.53
CA ARG A 288 -4.64 14.18 3.34
C ARG A 288 -5.01 12.79 2.80
N GLN A 289 -5.54 12.74 1.61
CA GLN A 289 -6.23 11.55 1.10
C GLN A 289 -5.37 10.79 0.10
N ALA A 290 -5.20 9.47 0.32
CA ALA A 290 -4.57 8.55 -0.61
C ALA A 290 -5.41 8.32 -1.87
N SER A 291 -4.76 7.88 -2.95
CA SER A 291 -5.43 7.46 -4.18
C SER A 291 -5.91 6.01 -4.14
N GLY A 292 -5.27 5.18 -3.30
CA GLY A 292 -5.58 3.74 -3.24
C GLY A 292 -6.87 3.40 -2.50
N VAL A 293 -7.38 4.31 -1.65
CA VAL A 293 -8.58 4.09 -0.86
C VAL A 293 -9.27 5.40 -0.54
N VAL A 294 -10.58 5.43 -0.77
CA VAL A 294 -11.46 6.52 -0.36
C VAL A 294 -12.30 6.02 0.82
N ALA A 295 -12.08 6.61 1.99
CA ALA A 295 -12.84 6.35 3.20
C ALA A 295 -13.74 7.56 3.52
N PHE A 296 -15.00 7.30 3.86
CA PHE A 296 -15.95 8.36 4.16
C PHE A 296 -16.86 7.99 5.33
N TRP A 297 -17.20 8.98 6.13
CA TRP A 297 -18.13 8.86 7.25
C TRP A 297 -19.53 8.60 6.73
N THR A 298 -20.25 7.70 7.42
CA THR A 298 -21.60 7.25 7.03
C THR A 298 -22.62 7.56 8.13
N GLU A 299 -22.55 8.76 8.68
CA GLU A 299 -23.38 9.19 9.79
C GLU A 299 -24.86 8.88 9.54
N GLY A 300 -25.51 8.18 10.50
CA GLY A 300 -26.92 7.79 10.40
C GLY A 300 -27.23 6.62 9.45
N LEU A 301 -26.22 6.00 8.81
CA LEU A 301 -26.41 4.89 7.89
C LEU A 301 -25.88 3.56 8.46
N ASP A 302 -26.58 2.48 8.19
CA ASP A 302 -26.07 1.11 8.46
C ASP A 302 -25.11 0.68 7.35
N THR A 303 -23.81 0.82 7.62
CA THR A 303 -22.74 0.46 6.67
C THR A 303 -22.79 -1.02 6.28
N ALA A 304 -23.17 -1.90 7.21
CA ALA A 304 -23.28 -3.33 6.95
C ALA A 304 -24.44 -3.64 6.00
N LYS A 305 -25.58 -2.94 6.14
CA LYS A 305 -26.71 -3.07 5.23
C LYS A 305 -26.36 -2.58 3.83
N ILE A 306 -25.68 -1.43 3.72
CA ILE A 306 -25.22 -0.90 2.43
C ILE A 306 -24.25 -1.88 1.77
N GLY A 307 -23.23 -2.36 2.49
CA GLY A 307 -22.26 -3.32 1.94
C GLY A 307 -22.92 -4.61 1.47
N ARG A 308 -23.86 -5.18 2.25
CA ARG A 308 -24.62 -6.38 1.85
C ARG A 308 -25.51 -6.15 0.63
N ALA A 309 -26.12 -4.98 0.50
CA ALA A 309 -26.95 -4.65 -0.66
C ALA A 309 -26.09 -4.53 -1.93
N LEU A 310 -24.97 -3.80 -1.88
CA LEU A 310 -24.02 -3.70 -2.98
C LEU A 310 -23.52 -5.09 -3.42
N GLU A 311 -23.19 -5.96 -2.48
CA GLU A 311 -22.71 -7.30 -2.76
C GLU A 311 -23.78 -8.20 -3.41
N ARG A 312 -24.97 -8.27 -2.79
CA ARG A 312 -26.01 -9.22 -3.21
C ARG A 312 -26.77 -8.80 -4.47
N GLU A 313 -27.00 -7.49 -4.64
CA GLU A 313 -27.81 -6.97 -5.73
C GLU A 313 -26.98 -6.54 -6.93
N HIS A 314 -25.71 -6.13 -6.71
CA HIS A 314 -24.86 -5.54 -7.74
C HIS A 314 -23.51 -6.25 -7.94
N TYR A 315 -23.21 -7.30 -7.15
CA TYR A 315 -21.94 -8.01 -7.20
C TYR A 315 -20.71 -7.10 -6.97
N ILE A 316 -20.89 -6.07 -6.12
CA ILE A 316 -19.84 -5.10 -5.76
C ILE A 316 -19.51 -5.26 -4.28
N ILE A 317 -18.22 -5.46 -3.97
CA ILE A 317 -17.73 -5.55 -2.60
C ILE A 317 -17.00 -4.26 -2.24
N VAL A 318 -17.42 -3.61 -1.16
CA VAL A 318 -16.75 -2.48 -0.50
C VAL A 318 -16.22 -2.91 0.87
N ALA A 319 -15.27 -2.16 1.42
CA ALA A 319 -14.73 -2.46 2.72
C ALA A 319 -15.45 -1.67 3.83
N GLN A 320 -15.64 -2.32 4.97
CA GLN A 320 -16.16 -1.70 6.19
C GLN A 320 -15.04 -1.03 6.99
N GLY A 321 -15.39 -0.15 7.91
CA GLY A 321 -14.47 0.33 8.94
C GLY A 321 -13.92 -0.81 9.78
N GLN A 322 -12.74 -0.60 10.37
CA GLN A 322 -12.05 -1.56 11.23
C GLN A 322 -11.80 -0.95 12.60
N ALA A 323 -11.62 -1.78 13.62
CA ALA A 323 -11.40 -1.36 15.01
C ALA A 323 -12.46 -0.32 15.45
N GLU A 324 -12.04 0.83 15.94
CA GLU A 324 -12.88 1.95 16.39
C GLU A 324 -13.75 2.57 15.30
N LEU A 325 -13.42 2.38 14.03
CA LEU A 325 -14.18 2.87 12.87
C LEU A 325 -15.24 1.88 12.37
N LYS A 326 -15.36 0.69 13.02
CA LYS A 326 -16.34 -0.32 12.63
C LYS A 326 -17.77 0.23 12.70
N GLY A 327 -18.51 0.08 11.61
CA GLY A 327 -19.91 0.57 11.50
C GLY A 327 -20.04 2.08 11.29
N ARG A 328 -18.93 2.83 11.27
CA ARG A 328 -18.93 4.31 11.17
C ARG A 328 -18.53 4.81 9.80
N ILE A 329 -17.74 4.03 9.06
CA ILE A 329 -17.21 4.40 7.75
C ILE A 329 -17.41 3.29 6.72
N LEU A 330 -17.45 3.68 5.44
CA LEU A 330 -17.23 2.79 4.29
C LEU A 330 -15.94 3.18 3.57
N ARG A 331 -15.31 2.18 2.96
CA ARG A 331 -14.11 2.38 2.15
C ARG A 331 -14.31 1.77 0.77
N ALA A 332 -14.01 2.55 -0.26
CA ALA A 332 -13.99 2.10 -1.65
C ALA A 332 -12.61 2.35 -2.27
N SER A 333 -12.21 1.52 -3.22
CA SER A 333 -10.92 1.63 -3.88
C SER A 333 -11.08 1.73 -5.39
N PRO A 334 -10.43 2.70 -6.05
CA PRO A 334 -10.42 2.84 -7.50
C PRO A 334 -9.28 2.07 -8.18
N ILE A 335 -8.45 1.32 -7.44
CA ILE A 335 -7.27 0.63 -7.99
C ILE A 335 -7.68 -0.31 -9.13
N GLY A 336 -7.16 -0.05 -10.35
CA GLY A 336 -7.43 -0.85 -11.54
C GLY A 336 -8.89 -0.84 -11.98
N LYS A 337 -9.63 0.26 -11.76
CA LYS A 337 -11.04 0.39 -12.15
C LYS A 337 -11.20 1.20 -13.42
N SER A 338 -11.75 0.55 -14.47
CA SER A 338 -12.08 1.23 -15.71
C SER A 338 -13.27 2.19 -15.54
N PRO A 339 -13.48 3.14 -16.48
CA PRO A 339 -14.65 4.01 -16.52
C PRO A 339 -15.98 3.27 -16.38
N ALA A 340 -16.12 2.15 -17.09
CA ALA A 340 -17.33 1.32 -17.02
C ALA A 340 -17.59 0.78 -15.60
N MET A 341 -16.54 0.33 -14.90
CA MET A 341 -16.64 -0.16 -13.52
C MET A 341 -17.01 0.96 -12.55
N LEU A 342 -16.43 2.15 -12.70
CA LEU A 342 -16.73 3.31 -11.84
C LEU A 342 -18.15 3.83 -12.06
N ARG A 343 -18.63 3.89 -13.32
CA ARG A 343 -20.05 4.22 -13.62
C ARG A 343 -21.01 3.17 -13.02
N GLY A 344 -20.67 1.88 -13.16
CA GLY A 344 -21.44 0.80 -12.54
C GLY A 344 -21.53 0.93 -11.03
N PHE A 345 -20.39 1.27 -10.38
CA PHE A 345 -20.37 1.56 -8.94
C PHE A 345 -21.27 2.75 -8.58
N ALA A 346 -21.18 3.87 -9.31
CA ALA A 346 -21.97 5.06 -9.07
C ALA A 346 -23.48 4.76 -9.13
N THR A 347 -23.92 4.03 -10.16
CA THR A 347 -25.32 3.61 -10.33
C THR A 347 -25.79 2.71 -9.19
N ALA A 348 -25.00 1.69 -8.85
CA ALA A 348 -25.32 0.75 -7.76
C ALA A 348 -25.37 1.45 -6.40
N PHE A 349 -24.39 2.31 -6.13
CA PHE A 349 -24.28 3.04 -4.86
C PHE A 349 -25.44 4.01 -4.69
N SER A 350 -25.80 4.78 -5.74
CA SER A 350 -26.98 5.65 -5.75
C SER A 350 -28.27 4.88 -5.46
N GLY A 351 -28.49 3.75 -6.16
CA GLY A 351 -29.67 2.91 -5.96
C GLY A 351 -29.79 2.31 -4.54
N VAL A 352 -28.66 1.90 -3.96
CA VAL A 352 -28.61 1.38 -2.59
C VAL A 352 -28.86 2.49 -1.57
N LEU A 353 -28.27 3.68 -1.76
CA LEU A 353 -28.48 4.83 -0.87
C LEU A 353 -29.93 5.29 -0.87
N ALA A 354 -30.60 5.34 -2.01
CA ALA A 354 -32.01 5.71 -2.11
C ALA A 354 -32.92 4.83 -1.24
N LYS A 355 -32.59 3.53 -1.09
CA LYS A 355 -33.31 2.61 -0.19
C LYS A 355 -33.08 2.90 1.31
N THR A 356 -32.11 3.74 1.64
CA THR A 356 -31.83 4.20 3.01
C THR A 356 -32.40 5.59 3.29
N GLY A 357 -33.09 6.19 2.31
CA GLY A 357 -33.65 7.55 2.42
C GLY A 357 -32.64 8.66 2.09
N ARG A 358 -31.42 8.32 1.61
CA ARG A 358 -30.41 9.29 1.18
C ARG A 358 -30.30 9.27 -0.34
N THR A 359 -30.49 10.40 -0.97
CA THR A 359 -30.34 10.54 -2.43
C THR A 359 -28.96 11.03 -2.78
N LEU A 360 -28.44 10.56 -3.93
CA LEU A 360 -27.22 11.05 -4.54
C LEU A 360 -27.61 11.84 -5.78
N ASP A 361 -27.29 13.14 -5.78
CA ASP A 361 -27.56 14.02 -6.93
C ASP A 361 -26.49 13.82 -8.00
N MET A 362 -26.70 12.83 -8.88
CA MET A 362 -25.79 12.53 -9.98
C MET A 362 -25.80 13.63 -11.04
N ASP A 363 -26.88 14.37 -11.20
CA ASP A 363 -26.95 15.38 -12.28
C ASP A 363 -26.05 16.58 -11.97
N SER A 364 -25.92 16.94 -10.69
CA SER A 364 -25.03 18.02 -10.25
C SER A 364 -23.55 17.73 -10.46
N ILE A 365 -23.13 16.47 -10.51
CA ILE A 365 -21.72 16.07 -10.58
C ILE A 365 -21.34 15.38 -11.89
N ARG A 366 -22.30 15.08 -12.77
CA ARG A 366 -22.12 14.22 -13.96
C ARG A 366 -20.95 14.63 -14.84
N ALA A 367 -20.88 15.92 -15.21
CA ALA A 367 -19.86 16.42 -16.12
C ALA A 367 -18.44 16.27 -15.55
N GLU A 368 -18.26 16.59 -14.26
CA GLU A 368 -16.97 16.44 -13.60
C GLU A 368 -16.62 14.97 -13.37
N PHE A 369 -17.60 14.16 -12.99
CA PHE A 369 -17.42 12.72 -12.83
C PHE A 369 -16.94 12.07 -14.12
N ASP A 370 -17.60 12.35 -15.26
CA ASP A 370 -17.22 11.80 -16.56
C ASP A 370 -15.83 12.27 -17.01
N ARG A 371 -15.48 13.55 -16.77
CA ARG A 371 -14.14 14.08 -17.03
C ARG A 371 -13.05 13.35 -16.24
N LEU A 372 -13.28 13.07 -14.95
CA LEU A 372 -12.35 12.32 -14.12
C LEU A 372 -12.16 10.87 -14.60
N LEU A 373 -13.18 10.29 -15.24
CA LEU A 373 -13.10 8.94 -15.77
C LEU A 373 -12.22 8.80 -17.03
N GLU A 374 -11.94 9.91 -17.74
CA GLU A 374 -11.08 9.88 -18.93
C GLU A 374 -9.68 9.33 -18.60
N ASP A 375 -9.09 9.75 -17.48
CA ASP A 375 -7.79 9.24 -17.04
C ASP A 375 -7.83 7.75 -16.66
N CYS A 376 -9.00 7.23 -16.27
CA CYS A 376 -9.18 5.83 -15.93
C CYS A 376 -9.31 4.91 -17.14
N ALA A 377 -9.38 5.45 -18.38
CA ALA A 377 -9.49 4.67 -19.61
C ALA A 377 -8.26 3.74 -19.85
N ILE A 378 -7.14 4.01 -19.19
CA ILE A 378 -5.96 3.12 -19.24
C ILE A 378 -6.25 1.70 -18.70
N TRP A 379 -7.36 1.51 -17.97
CA TRP A 379 -7.78 0.22 -17.41
C TRP A 379 -8.77 -0.56 -18.30
N GLU A 380 -9.13 -0.05 -19.49
CA GLU A 380 -9.95 -0.74 -20.49
C GLU A 380 -9.13 -1.79 -21.30
#